data_50556eb1c2021cd7c28e8a3496cc1292
#
_entry.id   50556eb1c2021cd7c28e8a3496cc1292
#
_cell.length_a   1.000
_cell.length_b   1.000
_cell.length_c   1.000
_cell.angle_alpha   90.00
_cell.angle_beta   90.00
_cell.angle_gamma   90.00
#
_symmetry.space_group_name_H-M   'P 1'
#
loop_
_entity.id
_entity.type
_entity.pdbx_description
1 polymer ?
#
loop_
_entity_poly.entity_id
_entity_poly.type
_entity_poly.pdbx_seq_one_letter_code
_entity_poly.pdbx_strand_id
1 'polypeptide(L)'
;MNQASDLARVLYCGDNLPVLRAELASESVDLIYLDPPFCSRRNYQAFLKAFYPASNGHARAPAFGDMWRWNAEIEQTYTEMLASLPVAVARGLASLRDLLGTGPLLAYLSMMALRLVELRRVLKSTGSVYLHCDQAASHYLKLLLDMIFGPTHFRNEIVWCYKTGGASPRHFARKHDLLLFYTKSDTYTFHALKEKSYMMHRYGFKKSEFLRDERGEYTWVYMKDVWELPALGAADAQRLGYPTQKPESLLERILRASSDEGQIVLDPFCGSGTTLAVAQRLGRGWIGIENHYLGIAYQRYRLACAFPDLKYTFLGGPKTPEEARRLALSDPAQFRWWVLALLRARPVGAEDYRSGTDTVHGVLPARSAN
;
A
#
# COMPACT_ATOMS: atom_id res chain seq x y z
N MET A 1 -25.47 -20.05 10.00
CA MET A 1 -25.02 -20.47 8.64
C MET A 1 -24.01 -19.45 8.18
N ASN A 2 -22.74 -19.87 8.02
CA ASN A 2 -21.60 -19.00 7.79
C ASN A 2 -21.64 -18.41 6.36
N GLN A 3 -21.98 -17.13 6.23
CA GLN A 3 -21.78 -16.35 4.98
C GLN A 3 -20.31 -15.90 4.75
N ALA A 4 -19.37 -16.42 5.52
CA ALA A 4 -17.96 -16.02 5.44
C ALA A 4 -17.17 -16.66 4.28
N SER A 5 -17.79 -17.52 3.44
CA SER A 5 -17.08 -18.31 2.43
C SER A 5 -16.92 -17.65 1.06
N ASP A 6 -17.64 -16.56 0.74
CA ASP A 6 -17.65 -15.94 -0.59
C ASP A 6 -17.00 -14.57 -0.72
N LEU A 7 -16.33 -14.08 0.33
CA LEU A 7 -15.60 -12.82 0.23
C LEU A 7 -14.39 -12.96 -0.68
N ALA A 8 -14.27 -12.06 -1.65
CA ALA A 8 -13.10 -12.01 -2.53
C ALA A 8 -11.82 -11.85 -1.69
N ARG A 9 -10.88 -12.76 -1.89
CA ARG A 9 -9.52 -12.72 -1.32
C ARG A 9 -8.56 -13.08 -2.42
N VAL A 10 -8.04 -12.05 -3.09
CA VAL A 10 -7.24 -12.25 -4.29
C VAL A 10 -5.94 -11.48 -4.18
N LEU A 11 -4.85 -12.15 -4.46
CA LEU A 11 -3.52 -11.58 -4.56
C LEU A 11 -3.01 -11.69 -6.00
N TYR A 12 -2.77 -10.55 -6.63
CA TYR A 12 -2.19 -10.47 -7.97
C TYR A 12 -0.70 -10.14 -7.90
N CYS A 13 0.11 -10.87 -8.66
CA CYS A 13 1.48 -10.50 -8.97
C CYS A 13 1.56 -9.92 -10.38
N GLY A 14 1.94 -8.65 -10.50
CA GLY A 14 2.07 -7.96 -11.77
C GLY A 14 1.85 -6.46 -11.67
N ASP A 15 2.02 -5.77 -12.80
CA ASP A 15 1.69 -4.34 -12.89
C ASP A 15 0.19 -4.15 -12.64
N ASN A 16 -0.13 -3.21 -11.76
CA ASN A 16 -1.50 -2.95 -11.34
C ASN A 16 -2.38 -2.38 -12.47
N LEU A 17 -1.83 -1.64 -13.43
CA LEU A 17 -2.65 -1.04 -14.49
C LEU A 17 -3.32 -2.10 -15.40
N PRO A 18 -2.60 -3.07 -15.97
CA PRO A 18 -3.23 -4.18 -16.69
C PRO A 18 -4.20 -4.99 -15.82
N VAL A 19 -3.85 -5.26 -14.56
CA VAL A 19 -4.73 -6.00 -13.63
C VAL A 19 -6.03 -5.23 -13.39
N LEU A 20 -5.96 -3.92 -13.09
CA LEU A 20 -7.13 -3.07 -12.90
C LEU A 20 -8.05 -3.10 -14.11
N ARG A 21 -7.49 -3.03 -15.33
CA ARG A 21 -8.24 -3.00 -16.58
C ARG A 21 -8.89 -4.31 -16.94
N ALA A 22 -8.17 -5.42 -16.79
CA ALA A 22 -8.58 -6.74 -17.28
C ALA A 22 -9.37 -7.54 -16.24
N GLU A 23 -9.01 -7.42 -14.95
CA GLU A 23 -9.49 -8.35 -13.92
C GLU A 23 -10.55 -7.73 -12.99
N LEU A 24 -10.59 -6.39 -12.86
CA LEU A 24 -11.51 -5.75 -11.94
C LEU A 24 -12.67 -5.06 -12.68
N ALA A 25 -13.89 -5.49 -12.35
CA ALA A 25 -15.10 -4.86 -12.87
C ALA A 25 -15.28 -3.42 -12.34
N SER A 26 -15.98 -2.58 -13.09
CA SER A 26 -16.39 -1.27 -12.60
C SER A 26 -17.27 -1.42 -11.36
N GLU A 27 -17.11 -0.50 -10.40
CA GLU A 27 -17.92 -0.44 -9.17
C GLU A 27 -17.92 -1.75 -8.35
N SER A 28 -16.77 -2.42 -8.28
CA SER A 28 -16.60 -3.68 -7.56
C SER A 28 -15.93 -3.55 -6.19
N VAL A 29 -15.33 -2.40 -5.87
CA VAL A 29 -14.51 -2.16 -4.67
C VAL A 29 -15.13 -1.10 -3.79
N ASP A 30 -15.15 -1.32 -2.48
CA ASP A 30 -15.74 -0.40 -1.50
C ASP A 30 -14.75 0.62 -0.95
N LEU A 31 -13.50 0.20 -0.73
CA LEU A 31 -12.44 1.06 -0.20
C LEU A 31 -11.14 0.80 -0.95
N ILE A 32 -10.45 1.88 -1.30
CA ILE A 32 -9.10 1.83 -1.86
C ILE A 32 -8.13 2.53 -0.91
N TYR A 33 -7.10 1.83 -0.50
CA TYR A 33 -5.90 2.42 0.09
C TYR A 33 -4.73 2.17 -0.84
N LEU A 34 -3.95 3.21 -1.14
CA LEU A 34 -2.76 3.05 -1.96
C LEU A 34 -1.58 3.84 -1.41
N ASP A 35 -0.42 3.19 -1.41
CA ASP A 35 0.87 3.69 -0.94
C ASP A 35 1.91 3.52 -2.07
N PRO A 36 1.80 4.31 -3.17
CA PRO A 36 2.69 4.17 -4.32
C PRO A 36 4.11 4.62 -3.97
N PRO A 37 5.12 4.33 -4.79
CA PRO A 37 6.42 4.99 -4.68
C PRO A 37 6.26 6.52 -4.66
N PHE A 38 7.09 7.25 -3.86
CA PHE A 38 6.88 8.69 -3.57
C PHE A 38 7.68 9.65 -4.45
N CYS A 39 8.28 9.18 -5.54
CA CYS A 39 9.22 9.96 -6.34
C CYS A 39 10.47 10.40 -5.54
N SER A 40 10.91 9.56 -4.62
CA SER A 40 11.97 9.85 -3.64
C SER A 40 13.38 9.82 -4.22
N ARG A 41 13.55 9.38 -5.47
CA ARG A 41 14.82 9.17 -6.17
C ARG A 41 15.76 8.19 -5.47
N ARG A 42 15.20 7.12 -4.87
CA ARG A 42 15.93 6.09 -4.13
C ARG A 42 15.59 4.69 -4.62
N ASN A 43 16.55 3.78 -4.45
CA ASN A 43 16.31 2.36 -4.55
C ASN A 43 16.18 1.78 -3.14
N TYR A 44 15.13 1.02 -2.91
CA TYR A 44 14.81 0.46 -1.61
C TYR A 44 15.26 -0.99 -1.52
N GLN A 45 15.81 -1.36 -0.36
CA GLN A 45 16.19 -2.72 -0.05
C GLN A 45 15.36 -3.26 1.11
N ALA A 46 14.92 -4.50 0.99
CA ALA A 46 14.28 -5.23 2.07
C ALA A 46 15.33 -5.90 2.96
N PHE A 47 15.08 -5.88 4.27
CA PHE A 47 15.83 -6.67 5.25
C PHE A 47 15.15 -8.03 5.39
N LEU A 48 15.84 -9.09 5.03
CA LEU A 48 15.26 -10.43 4.96
C LEU A 48 15.11 -11.13 6.32
N LYS A 49 14.98 -10.36 7.41
CA LYS A 49 14.88 -10.88 8.79
C LYS A 49 13.75 -11.90 8.96
N ALA A 50 12.63 -11.69 8.30
CA ALA A 50 11.49 -12.62 8.33
C ALA A 50 11.84 -14.01 7.75
N PHE A 51 12.73 -14.04 6.77
CA PHE A 51 13.15 -15.27 6.08
C PHE A 51 14.46 -15.84 6.62
N TYR A 52 15.35 -14.99 7.14
CA TYR A 52 16.66 -15.36 7.67
C TYR A 52 16.85 -14.83 9.09
N PRO A 53 16.21 -15.41 10.10
CA PRO A 53 16.34 -14.96 11.50
C PRO A 53 17.78 -14.98 12.02
N ALA A 54 18.57 -15.96 11.59
CA ALA A 54 19.96 -16.15 12.00
C ALA A 54 20.94 -15.10 11.41
N SER A 55 20.55 -14.33 10.40
CA SER A 55 21.42 -13.34 9.75
C SER A 55 21.61 -12.04 10.54
N ASN A 56 21.06 -11.94 11.76
CA ASN A 56 21.05 -10.70 12.57
C ASN A 56 20.62 -9.44 11.79
N GLY A 57 19.80 -9.61 10.75
CA GLY A 57 19.30 -8.52 9.90
C GLY A 57 20.29 -8.04 8.84
N HIS A 58 21.39 -8.75 8.58
CA HIS A 58 22.36 -8.36 7.54
C HIS A 58 21.96 -8.80 6.13
N ALA A 59 21.15 -9.85 5.99
CA ALA A 59 20.65 -10.28 4.67
C ALA A 59 19.69 -9.26 4.08
N ARG A 60 19.96 -8.84 2.84
CA ARG A 60 19.16 -7.82 2.12
C ARG A 60 18.88 -8.28 0.69
N ALA A 61 17.77 -7.76 0.13
CA ALA A 61 17.46 -7.92 -1.29
C ALA A 61 16.88 -6.61 -1.84
N PRO A 62 17.08 -6.30 -3.14
CA PRO A 62 16.36 -5.21 -3.79
C PRO A 62 14.86 -5.42 -3.67
N ALA A 63 14.13 -4.40 -3.22
CA ALA A 63 12.67 -4.44 -3.08
C ALA A 63 12.01 -3.75 -4.25
N PHE A 64 12.19 -2.44 -4.39
CA PHE A 64 11.69 -1.66 -5.52
C PHE A 64 12.53 -0.42 -5.74
N GLY A 65 12.46 0.12 -6.97
CA GLY A 65 13.06 1.40 -7.34
C GLY A 65 12.03 2.50 -7.36
N ASP A 66 12.44 3.69 -6.90
CA ASP A 66 11.65 4.92 -6.97
C ASP A 66 12.43 5.99 -7.75
N MET A 67 13.00 5.52 -8.89
CA MET A 67 13.85 6.30 -9.80
C MET A 67 13.07 6.56 -11.09
N TRP A 68 12.41 7.68 -11.15
CA TRP A 68 11.65 8.10 -12.32
C TRP A 68 12.55 8.87 -13.28
N ARG A 69 12.40 8.65 -14.57
CA ARG A 69 13.15 9.35 -15.62
C ARG A 69 12.21 9.63 -16.77
N TRP A 70 12.36 10.81 -17.36
CA TRP A 70 11.74 11.13 -18.64
C TRP A 70 12.72 10.76 -19.76
N ASN A 71 12.29 9.96 -20.70
CA ASN A 71 13.10 9.52 -21.85
C ASN A 71 12.24 9.52 -23.13
N ALA A 72 12.84 9.20 -24.26
CA ALA A 72 12.16 9.20 -25.56
C ALA A 72 10.98 8.21 -25.62
N GLU A 73 11.06 7.08 -24.95
CA GLU A 73 10.00 6.10 -24.87
C GLU A 73 8.78 6.63 -24.09
N ILE A 74 9.03 7.29 -22.96
CA ILE A 74 7.96 7.94 -22.18
C ILE A 74 7.37 9.12 -22.95
N GLU A 75 8.16 9.89 -23.69
CA GLU A 75 7.68 10.97 -24.53
C GLU A 75 6.70 10.47 -25.60
N GLN A 76 7.02 9.36 -26.26
CA GLN A 76 6.15 8.75 -27.25
C GLN A 76 4.84 8.25 -26.62
N THR A 77 4.96 7.48 -25.53
CA THR A 77 3.78 6.92 -24.84
C THR A 77 2.93 7.99 -24.15
N TYR A 78 3.51 9.14 -23.80
CA TYR A 78 2.79 10.25 -23.19
C TYR A 78 1.68 10.80 -24.08
N THR A 79 1.93 10.98 -25.36
CA THR A 79 0.92 11.48 -26.31
C THR A 79 -0.24 10.49 -26.46
N GLU A 80 0.07 9.20 -26.59
CA GLU A 80 -0.92 8.13 -26.66
C GLU A 80 -1.74 8.02 -25.35
N MET A 81 -1.06 8.19 -24.23
CA MET A 81 -1.69 8.22 -22.91
C MET A 81 -2.67 9.38 -22.78
N LEU A 82 -2.29 10.61 -23.19
CA LEU A 82 -3.20 11.77 -23.15
C LEU A 82 -4.48 11.52 -23.96
N ALA A 83 -4.38 10.86 -25.11
CA ALA A 83 -5.54 10.53 -25.94
C ALA A 83 -6.47 9.50 -25.27
N SER A 84 -5.96 8.67 -24.36
CA SER A 84 -6.73 7.65 -23.63
C SER A 84 -7.38 8.14 -22.33
N LEU A 85 -6.98 9.31 -21.83
CA LEU A 85 -7.44 9.87 -20.57
C LEU A 85 -8.71 10.74 -20.75
N PRO A 86 -9.52 10.87 -19.68
CA PRO A 86 -10.59 11.88 -19.67
C PRO A 86 -10.04 13.30 -19.98
N VAL A 87 -10.78 14.10 -20.74
CA VAL A 87 -10.33 15.41 -21.24
C VAL A 87 -9.78 16.31 -20.14
N ALA A 88 -10.44 16.37 -18.98
CA ALA A 88 -9.99 17.19 -17.85
C ALA A 88 -8.60 16.73 -17.33
N VAL A 89 -8.38 15.42 -17.22
CA VAL A 89 -7.12 14.84 -16.75
C VAL A 89 -6.01 15.07 -17.79
N ALA A 90 -6.31 14.85 -19.08
CA ALA A 90 -5.37 15.09 -20.16
C ALA A 90 -4.91 16.56 -20.21
N ARG A 91 -5.86 17.51 -20.12
CA ARG A 91 -5.54 18.95 -20.04
C ARG A 91 -4.70 19.28 -18.82
N GLY A 92 -5.06 18.75 -17.67
CA GLY A 92 -4.31 18.99 -16.44
C GLY A 92 -2.87 18.48 -16.50
N LEU A 93 -2.66 17.28 -17.05
CA LEU A 93 -1.30 16.75 -17.26
C LEU A 93 -0.50 17.60 -18.28
N ALA A 94 -1.13 18.08 -19.35
CA ALA A 94 -0.49 19.00 -20.29
C ALA A 94 -0.08 20.30 -19.59
N SER A 95 -0.95 20.90 -18.77
CA SER A 95 -0.62 22.10 -17.99
C SER A 95 0.49 21.83 -16.96
N LEU A 96 0.51 20.67 -16.33
CA LEU A 96 1.59 20.27 -15.42
C LEU A 96 2.91 20.08 -16.18
N ARG A 97 2.88 19.58 -17.42
CA ARG A 97 4.06 19.51 -18.28
C ARG A 97 4.62 20.89 -18.58
N ASP A 98 3.76 21.84 -18.94
CA ASP A 98 4.16 23.22 -19.21
C ASP A 98 4.76 23.89 -17.96
N LEU A 99 4.19 23.60 -16.78
CA LEU A 99 4.67 24.14 -15.51
C LEU A 99 5.98 23.53 -15.01
N LEU A 100 6.11 22.21 -15.09
CA LEU A 100 7.20 21.43 -14.46
C LEU A 100 8.33 21.10 -15.44
N GLY A 101 8.08 21.22 -16.74
CA GLY A 101 8.94 20.63 -17.75
C GLY A 101 8.90 19.10 -17.77
N THR A 102 9.72 18.51 -18.64
CA THR A 102 9.89 17.05 -18.72
C THR A 102 10.90 16.59 -17.66
N GLY A 103 10.49 15.70 -16.79
CA GLY A 103 11.36 15.25 -15.70
C GLY A 103 10.76 14.13 -14.84
N PRO A 104 11.47 13.71 -13.77
CA PRO A 104 11.05 12.60 -12.92
C PRO A 104 9.64 12.76 -12.34
N LEU A 105 9.29 13.97 -11.91
CA LEU A 105 7.99 14.21 -11.29
C LEU A 105 6.86 14.08 -12.32
N LEU A 106 7.03 14.61 -13.54
CA LEU A 106 6.03 14.46 -14.59
C LEU A 106 5.86 12.99 -15.01
N ALA A 107 6.96 12.23 -15.14
CA ALA A 107 6.90 10.79 -15.42
C ALA A 107 6.10 10.04 -14.35
N TYR A 108 6.35 10.34 -13.08
CA TYR A 108 5.62 9.79 -11.95
C TYR A 108 4.13 10.14 -12.00
N LEU A 109 3.79 11.42 -12.21
CA LEU A 109 2.39 11.88 -12.26
C LEU A 109 1.64 11.27 -13.45
N SER A 110 2.31 11.07 -14.59
CA SER A 110 1.75 10.39 -15.76
C SER A 110 1.39 8.94 -15.45
N MET A 111 2.29 8.22 -14.78
CA MET A 111 2.04 6.85 -14.31
C MET A 111 0.86 6.79 -13.34
N MET A 112 0.80 7.73 -12.39
CA MET A 112 -0.27 7.79 -11.40
C MET A 112 -1.63 8.15 -12.01
N ALA A 113 -1.67 9.04 -12.99
CA ALA A 113 -2.92 9.47 -13.63
C ALA A 113 -3.69 8.29 -14.25
N LEU A 114 -3.01 7.42 -15.02
CA LEU A 114 -3.62 6.23 -15.60
C LEU A 114 -4.24 5.33 -14.54
N ARG A 115 -3.51 5.12 -13.44
CA ARG A 115 -3.94 4.25 -12.35
C ARG A 115 -5.10 4.86 -11.56
N LEU A 116 -5.04 6.13 -11.24
CA LEU A 116 -6.10 6.83 -10.51
C LEU A 116 -7.43 6.87 -11.30
N VAL A 117 -7.38 6.99 -12.63
CA VAL A 117 -8.56 6.89 -13.49
C VAL A 117 -9.20 5.50 -13.38
N GLU A 118 -8.40 4.43 -13.47
CA GLU A 118 -8.89 3.07 -13.32
C GLU A 118 -9.38 2.79 -11.88
N LEU A 119 -8.69 3.29 -10.88
CA LEU A 119 -9.10 3.17 -9.48
C LEU A 119 -10.46 3.84 -9.24
N ARG A 120 -10.72 5.01 -9.86
CA ARG A 120 -12.06 5.63 -9.82
C ARG A 120 -13.11 4.76 -10.53
N ARG A 121 -12.75 4.09 -11.62
CA ARG A 121 -13.68 3.18 -12.35
C ARG A 121 -14.11 2.01 -11.48
N VAL A 122 -13.16 1.33 -10.84
CA VAL A 122 -13.44 0.13 -10.02
C VAL A 122 -14.05 0.44 -8.66
N LEU A 123 -13.90 1.66 -8.15
CA LEU A 123 -14.49 2.11 -6.90
C LEU A 123 -16.01 2.24 -7.05
N LYS A 124 -16.78 1.71 -6.10
CA LYS A 124 -18.25 1.88 -6.02
C LYS A 124 -18.63 3.34 -5.81
N SER A 125 -19.85 3.73 -6.17
CA SER A 125 -20.37 5.08 -5.92
C SER A 125 -20.32 5.48 -4.44
N THR A 126 -20.50 4.53 -3.52
CA THR A 126 -20.40 4.73 -2.06
C THR A 126 -18.99 4.60 -1.53
N GLY A 127 -18.00 4.36 -2.38
CA GLY A 127 -16.64 4.03 -1.99
C GLY A 127 -15.75 5.23 -1.73
N SER A 128 -14.65 4.95 -1.02
CA SER A 128 -13.64 5.91 -0.59
C SER A 128 -12.25 5.52 -1.07
N VAL A 129 -11.39 6.51 -1.31
CA VAL A 129 -9.98 6.32 -1.65
C VAL A 129 -9.08 7.14 -0.73
N TYR A 130 -8.02 6.49 -0.24
CA TYR A 130 -6.96 7.11 0.55
C TYR A 130 -5.64 6.95 -0.19
N LEU A 131 -5.09 8.05 -0.68
CA LEU A 131 -3.78 8.08 -1.33
C LEU A 131 -2.74 8.58 -0.34
N HIS A 132 -1.82 7.70 0.02
CA HIS A 132 -0.69 8.01 0.88
C HIS A 132 0.45 8.60 0.05
N CYS A 133 1.01 9.72 0.47
CA CYS A 133 2.09 10.40 -0.22
C CYS A 133 2.94 11.22 0.75
N ASP A 134 4.13 11.57 0.32
CA ASP A 134 4.99 12.52 1.01
C ASP A 134 4.91 13.93 0.38
N GLN A 135 5.66 14.85 0.95
CA GLN A 135 5.70 16.25 0.52
C GLN A 135 6.27 16.45 -0.90
N ALA A 136 6.93 15.45 -1.49
CA ALA A 136 7.57 15.59 -2.81
C ALA A 136 6.53 15.70 -3.94
N ALA A 137 5.42 14.95 -3.82
CA ALA A 137 4.41 14.87 -4.88
C ALA A 137 2.99 15.22 -4.42
N SER A 138 2.72 15.39 -3.11
CA SER A 138 1.37 15.51 -2.55
C SER A 138 0.52 16.59 -3.21
N HIS A 139 1.07 17.79 -3.43
CA HIS A 139 0.32 18.90 -4.03
C HIS A 139 -0.12 18.61 -5.47
N TYR A 140 0.75 17.96 -6.25
CA TYR A 140 0.46 17.58 -7.64
C TYR A 140 -0.50 16.38 -7.72
N LEU A 141 -0.37 15.43 -6.79
CA LEU A 141 -1.32 14.32 -6.64
C LEU A 141 -2.71 14.83 -6.23
N LYS A 142 -2.77 15.86 -5.36
CA LYS A 142 -4.02 16.54 -5.00
C LYS A 142 -4.71 17.11 -6.25
N LEU A 143 -3.97 17.80 -7.11
CA LEU A 143 -4.51 18.31 -8.37
C LEU A 143 -5.01 17.19 -9.28
N LEU A 144 -4.28 16.08 -9.42
CA LEU A 144 -4.74 14.93 -10.19
C LEU A 144 -6.03 14.34 -9.63
N LEU A 145 -6.12 14.18 -8.32
CA LEU A 145 -7.32 13.67 -7.66
C LEU A 145 -8.51 14.62 -7.85
N ASP A 146 -8.30 15.94 -7.82
CA ASP A 146 -9.35 16.91 -8.12
C ASP A 146 -9.88 16.77 -9.55
N MET A 147 -8.99 16.57 -10.53
CA MET A 147 -9.38 16.37 -11.92
C MET A 147 -10.12 15.04 -12.15
N ILE A 148 -9.81 14.01 -11.36
CA ILE A 148 -10.36 12.66 -11.52
C ILE A 148 -11.63 12.47 -10.69
N PHE A 149 -11.61 12.82 -9.41
CA PHE A 149 -12.73 12.61 -8.48
C PHE A 149 -13.66 13.83 -8.36
N GLY A 150 -13.16 15.02 -8.67
CA GLY A 150 -13.80 16.29 -8.43
C GLY A 150 -13.38 16.94 -7.11
N PRO A 151 -13.16 18.26 -7.06
CA PRO A 151 -12.70 18.95 -5.85
C PRO A 151 -13.74 18.92 -4.72
N THR A 152 -15.03 18.80 -5.04
CA THR A 152 -16.12 18.67 -4.06
C THR A 152 -16.13 17.34 -3.31
N HIS A 153 -15.47 16.33 -3.84
CA HIS A 153 -15.33 15.00 -3.22
C HIS A 153 -14.08 14.85 -2.37
N PHE A 154 -13.27 15.88 -2.25
CA PHE A 154 -12.18 15.94 -1.29
C PHE A 154 -12.73 16.04 0.13
N ARG A 155 -12.34 15.14 1.02
CA ARG A 155 -12.84 15.10 2.40
C ARG A 155 -11.82 15.64 3.39
N ASN A 156 -10.60 15.09 3.37
CA ASN A 156 -9.52 15.54 4.25
C ASN A 156 -8.14 15.38 3.62
N GLU A 157 -7.23 16.28 3.98
CA GLU A 157 -5.81 16.04 4.00
C GLU A 157 -5.45 15.56 5.41
N ILE A 158 -5.20 14.26 5.56
CA ILE A 158 -4.86 13.68 6.84
C ILE A 158 -3.35 13.73 7.00
N VAL A 159 -2.89 14.31 8.11
CA VAL A 159 -1.47 14.42 8.46
C VAL A 159 -1.12 13.28 9.42
N TRP A 160 -0.39 12.29 8.93
CA TRP A 160 0.13 11.22 9.78
C TRP A 160 1.49 11.61 10.35
N CYS A 161 1.50 12.02 11.62
CA CYS A 161 2.70 12.39 12.36
C CYS A 161 3.37 11.19 13.00
N TYR A 162 4.71 11.09 12.82
CA TYR A 162 5.54 10.06 13.43
C TYR A 162 6.81 10.65 14.03
N LYS A 163 7.33 10.02 15.12
CA LYS A 163 8.48 10.54 15.86
C LYS A 163 9.84 10.17 15.27
N THR A 164 9.88 9.25 14.32
CA THR A 164 11.10 8.79 13.65
C THR A 164 11.50 9.73 12.51
N GLY A 165 12.73 9.62 12.05
CA GLY A 165 13.26 10.41 10.95
C GLY A 165 14.36 11.36 11.38
N GLY A 166 15.12 11.86 10.40
CA GLY A 166 16.30 12.67 10.59
C GLY A 166 16.07 14.04 11.23
N ALA A 167 17.16 14.66 11.64
CA ALA A 167 17.23 16.08 11.96
C ALA A 167 17.91 16.82 10.80
N SER A 168 17.66 18.12 10.66
CA SER A 168 18.34 18.97 9.69
C SER A 168 18.68 20.31 10.32
N PRO A 169 19.90 20.82 10.14
CA PRO A 169 20.26 22.16 10.57
C PRO A 169 19.83 23.26 9.59
N ARG A 170 19.29 22.89 8.41
CA ARG A 170 18.95 23.84 7.34
C ARG A 170 17.46 24.02 7.09
N HIS A 171 16.63 23.12 7.63
CA HIS A 171 15.15 23.17 7.52
C HIS A 171 14.53 22.38 8.68
N PHE A 172 13.25 22.56 8.90
CA PHE A 172 12.51 21.75 9.89
C PHE A 172 12.55 20.26 9.50
N ALA A 173 12.74 19.39 10.50
CA ALA A 173 12.75 17.94 10.31
C ALA A 173 11.38 17.48 9.80
N ARG A 174 11.35 16.72 8.70
CA ARG A 174 10.14 16.13 8.14
C ARG A 174 9.69 14.97 9.01
N LYS A 175 8.53 15.08 9.63
CA LYS A 175 8.01 14.15 10.65
C LYS A 175 6.59 13.70 10.35
N HIS A 176 6.14 13.82 9.11
CA HIS A 176 4.81 13.40 8.69
C HIS A 176 4.78 12.99 7.22
N ASP A 177 3.82 12.14 6.90
CA ASP A 177 3.32 11.89 5.56
C ASP A 177 1.86 12.36 5.49
N LEU A 178 1.31 12.40 4.30
CA LEU A 178 -0.06 12.84 4.02
C LEU A 178 -0.89 11.69 3.46
N LEU A 179 -2.18 11.66 3.83
CA LEU A 179 -3.17 10.81 3.18
C LEU A 179 -4.26 11.73 2.61
N LEU A 180 -4.40 11.69 1.29
CA LEU A 180 -5.45 12.44 0.60
C LEU A 180 -6.71 11.57 0.55
N PHE A 181 -7.74 11.99 1.29
CA PHE A 181 -9.00 11.28 1.41
C PHE A 181 -10.04 11.86 0.46
N TYR A 182 -10.51 11.02 -0.47
CA TYR A 182 -11.58 11.33 -1.42
C TYR A 182 -12.69 10.29 -1.37
N THR A 183 -13.89 10.70 -1.78
CA THR A 183 -15.02 9.79 -2.02
C THR A 183 -15.41 9.83 -3.50
N LYS A 184 -16.08 8.79 -4.01
CA LYS A 184 -16.54 8.80 -5.40
C LYS A 184 -17.80 9.65 -5.61
N SER A 185 -18.63 9.79 -4.57
CA SER A 185 -19.85 10.60 -4.58
C SER A 185 -20.08 11.24 -3.20
N ASP A 186 -21.19 11.98 -3.07
CA ASP A 186 -21.58 12.57 -1.78
C ASP A 186 -22.22 11.55 -0.81
N THR A 187 -22.66 10.41 -1.33
CA THR A 187 -23.16 9.29 -0.50
C THR A 187 -22.06 8.26 -0.36
N TYR A 188 -21.47 8.14 0.81
CA TYR A 188 -20.33 7.24 1.05
C TYR A 188 -20.36 6.62 2.44
N THR A 189 -19.69 5.46 2.58
CA THR A 189 -19.52 4.80 3.88
C THR A 189 -18.51 5.56 4.73
N PHE A 190 -18.96 6.06 5.89
CA PHE A 190 -18.07 6.69 6.86
C PHE A 190 -18.58 6.52 8.29
N HIS A 191 -17.76 5.95 9.15
CA HIS A 191 -17.99 5.79 10.58
C HIS A 191 -17.12 6.78 11.33
N ALA A 192 -17.75 7.76 11.96
CA ALA A 192 -17.06 8.77 12.74
C ALA A 192 -16.40 8.15 13.98
N LEU A 193 -15.12 7.88 13.90
CA LEU A 193 -14.34 7.31 14.99
C LEU A 193 -14.14 8.35 16.11
N LYS A 194 -13.98 7.87 17.34
CA LYS A 194 -13.72 8.72 18.50
C LYS A 194 -12.34 8.44 19.08
N GLU A 195 -11.75 9.47 19.68
CA GLU A 195 -10.49 9.39 20.42
C GLU A 195 -10.62 10.04 21.79
N LYS A 196 -9.74 9.67 22.74
CA LYS A 196 -9.66 10.29 24.06
C LYS A 196 -9.00 11.68 23.93
N SER A 197 -9.67 12.71 24.42
CA SER A 197 -9.14 14.07 24.55
C SER A 197 -8.87 14.38 26.01
N TYR A 198 -7.62 14.68 26.35
CA TYR A 198 -7.17 15.07 27.71
C TYR A 198 -7.06 16.59 27.81
N MET A 199 -8.05 17.31 27.30
CA MET A 199 -8.04 18.78 27.28
C MET A 199 -8.20 19.35 28.69
N MET A 200 -7.44 20.40 28.99
CA MET A 200 -7.54 21.14 30.26
C MET A 200 -8.82 22.00 30.34
N HIS A 201 -9.43 22.34 29.21
CA HIS A 201 -10.63 23.16 29.14
C HIS A 201 -11.85 22.36 28.69
N ARG A 202 -12.98 22.58 29.35
CA ARG A 202 -14.21 21.78 29.15
C ARG A 202 -15.11 22.28 28.03
N TYR A 203 -14.67 22.97 27.07
CA TYR A 203 -15.35 23.48 25.87
C TYR A 203 -16.78 22.92 25.62
N GLY A 204 -17.76 23.31 26.45
CA GLY A 204 -19.14 22.89 26.31
C GLY A 204 -19.48 21.48 26.79
N PHE A 205 -18.51 20.65 27.18
CA PHE A 205 -18.78 19.33 27.75
C PHE A 205 -19.28 19.41 29.20
N LYS A 206 -20.30 18.62 29.54
CA LYS A 206 -20.80 18.51 30.91
C LYS A 206 -19.79 17.74 31.78
N LYS A 207 -19.75 17.99 33.09
CA LYS A 207 -18.88 17.29 34.04
C LYS A 207 -19.05 15.76 33.99
N SER A 208 -20.27 15.28 33.75
CA SER A 208 -20.60 13.86 33.62
C SER A 208 -20.04 13.16 32.37
N GLU A 209 -19.53 13.93 31.40
CA GLU A 209 -18.94 13.38 30.16
C GLU A 209 -17.42 13.16 30.30
N PHE A 210 -16.82 13.58 31.44
CA PHE A 210 -15.43 13.35 31.74
C PHE A 210 -15.23 12.02 32.46
N LEU A 211 -14.38 11.21 31.91
CA LEU A 211 -13.90 9.95 32.44
C LEU A 211 -12.46 10.11 32.92
N ARG A 212 -11.95 9.16 33.69
CA ARG A 212 -10.58 9.20 34.19
C ARG A 212 -9.87 7.89 33.93
N ASP A 213 -8.63 7.97 33.48
CA ASP A 213 -7.70 6.85 33.43
C ASP A 213 -6.34 7.24 34.03
N GLU A 214 -5.31 6.39 33.85
CA GLU A 214 -3.95 6.61 34.39
C GLU A 214 -3.29 7.91 33.90
N ARG A 215 -3.70 8.43 32.73
CA ARG A 215 -3.19 9.66 32.12
C ARG A 215 -3.92 10.92 32.60
N GLY A 216 -5.07 10.77 33.28
CA GLY A 216 -5.88 11.88 33.77
C GLY A 216 -7.34 11.85 33.34
N GLU A 217 -7.99 13.02 33.48
CA GLU A 217 -9.38 13.19 33.00
C GLU A 217 -9.40 13.34 31.47
N TYR A 218 -10.33 12.66 30.81
CA TYR A 218 -10.53 12.75 29.37
C TYR A 218 -12.03 12.72 29.02
N THR A 219 -12.34 13.17 27.82
CA THR A 219 -13.66 12.95 27.18
C THR A 219 -13.47 12.35 25.79
N TRP A 220 -14.53 11.74 25.28
CA TRP A 220 -14.54 11.21 23.92
C TRP A 220 -14.90 12.32 22.91
N VAL A 221 -14.01 12.58 21.97
CA VAL A 221 -14.22 13.51 20.86
C VAL A 221 -14.12 12.81 19.52
N TYR A 222 -14.70 13.37 18.48
CA TYR A 222 -14.45 12.88 17.13
C TYR A 222 -12.96 13.00 16.78
N MET A 223 -12.45 11.97 16.11
CA MET A 223 -11.05 11.89 15.73
C MET A 223 -10.69 13.01 14.75
N LYS A 224 -9.54 13.63 14.98
CA LYS A 224 -8.98 14.69 14.13
C LYS A 224 -8.33 14.10 12.88
N ASP A 225 -8.01 14.96 11.91
CA ASP A 225 -7.23 14.65 10.71
C ASP A 225 -5.69 14.76 10.92
N VAL A 226 -5.24 15.11 12.11
CA VAL A 226 -3.83 15.02 12.51
C VAL A 226 -3.66 13.77 13.39
N TRP A 227 -3.03 12.74 12.82
CA TRP A 227 -2.90 11.42 13.45
C TRP A 227 -1.49 11.23 14.03
N GLU A 228 -1.38 11.22 15.34
CA GLU A 228 -0.16 10.89 16.05
C GLU A 228 -0.06 9.38 16.25
N LEU A 229 0.45 8.67 15.25
CA LEU A 229 0.68 7.23 15.28
C LEU A 229 2.16 6.95 15.05
N PRO A 230 2.81 6.12 15.89
CA PRO A 230 4.21 5.79 15.69
C PRO A 230 4.40 4.99 14.38
N ALA A 231 5.45 5.34 13.63
CA ALA A 231 5.95 4.46 12.57
C ALA A 231 6.63 3.24 13.20
N LEU A 232 6.73 2.15 12.45
CA LEU A 232 7.36 0.92 12.94
C LEU A 232 8.85 1.12 13.26
N GLY A 233 9.21 1.01 14.52
CA GLY A 233 10.59 1.02 14.97
C GLY A 233 11.36 -0.26 14.57
N ALA A 234 12.69 -0.26 14.73
CA ALA A 234 13.52 -1.40 14.38
C ALA A 234 13.19 -2.67 15.19
N ALA A 235 12.75 -2.49 16.45
CA ALA A 235 12.40 -3.57 17.38
C ALA A 235 10.90 -3.90 17.38
N ASP A 236 10.08 -3.26 16.54
CA ASP A 236 8.65 -3.52 16.51
C ASP A 236 8.37 -4.94 16.00
N ALA A 237 7.53 -5.68 16.73
CA ALA A 237 7.18 -7.07 16.39
C ALA A 237 6.43 -7.20 15.05
N GLN A 238 5.72 -6.14 14.62
CA GLN A 238 5.05 -6.12 13.33
C GLN A 238 6.03 -5.99 12.15
N ARG A 239 7.27 -5.56 12.42
CA ARG A 239 8.24 -5.25 11.37
C ARG A 239 8.83 -6.51 10.75
N LEU A 240 8.43 -6.80 9.52
CA LEU A 240 8.94 -7.93 8.74
C LEU A 240 10.28 -7.65 8.06
N GLY A 241 10.66 -6.39 7.89
CA GLY A 241 11.88 -5.96 7.19
C GLY A 241 11.64 -5.44 5.77
N TYR A 242 10.41 -5.45 5.27
CA TYR A 242 10.08 -4.79 4.00
C TYR A 242 10.19 -3.27 4.17
N PRO A 243 10.83 -2.56 3.22
CA PRO A 243 10.94 -1.10 3.30
C PRO A 243 9.55 -0.46 3.23
N THR A 244 9.40 0.71 3.85
CA THR A 244 8.16 1.49 3.85
C THR A 244 6.92 0.79 4.42
N GLN A 245 7.09 -0.35 5.11
CA GLN A 245 5.99 -1.05 5.77
C GLN A 245 5.24 -0.11 6.71
N LYS A 246 3.92 0.00 6.52
CA LYS A 246 3.05 0.82 7.37
C LYS A 246 2.60 0.06 8.63
N PRO A 247 2.36 0.76 9.76
CA PRO A 247 1.82 0.14 10.97
C PRO A 247 0.36 -0.30 10.75
N GLU A 248 -0.02 -1.41 11.34
CA GLU A 248 -1.38 -1.94 11.23
C GLU A 248 -2.43 -0.97 11.81
N SER A 249 -2.09 -0.22 12.86
CA SER A 249 -2.97 0.78 13.46
C SER A 249 -3.40 1.90 12.50
N LEU A 250 -2.54 2.26 11.54
CA LEU A 250 -2.87 3.24 10.49
C LEU A 250 -3.97 2.68 9.57
N LEU A 251 -3.78 1.46 9.08
CA LEU A 251 -4.72 0.78 8.18
C LEU A 251 -6.03 0.44 8.90
N GLU A 252 -5.95 0.00 10.16
CA GLU A 252 -7.14 -0.29 10.96
C GLU A 252 -8.04 0.94 11.11
N ARG A 253 -7.45 2.11 11.34
CA ARG A 253 -8.18 3.38 11.43
C ARG A 253 -8.91 3.70 10.12
N ILE A 254 -8.23 3.57 8.99
CA ILE A 254 -8.81 3.81 7.66
C ILE A 254 -9.95 2.83 7.37
N LEU A 255 -9.70 1.53 7.56
CA LEU A 255 -10.67 0.50 7.24
C LEU A 255 -11.92 0.59 8.11
N ARG A 256 -11.76 0.86 9.42
CA ARG A 256 -12.89 1.06 10.33
C ARG A 256 -13.70 2.31 10.02
N ALA A 257 -13.04 3.37 9.56
CA ALA A 257 -13.73 4.61 9.20
C ALA A 257 -14.52 4.50 7.89
N SER A 258 -14.01 3.77 6.89
CA SER A 258 -14.52 3.87 5.52
C SER A 258 -14.88 2.53 4.89
N SER A 259 -15.17 1.52 5.71
CA SER A 259 -15.72 0.24 5.21
C SER A 259 -16.49 -0.50 6.29
N ASP A 260 -17.36 -1.42 5.85
CA ASP A 260 -18.10 -2.36 6.69
C ASP A 260 -17.55 -3.78 6.56
N GLU A 261 -17.88 -4.64 7.53
CA GLU A 261 -17.61 -6.06 7.42
C GLU A 261 -18.30 -6.64 6.18
N GLY A 262 -17.59 -7.51 5.45
CA GLY A 262 -18.08 -8.06 4.19
C GLY A 262 -17.76 -7.23 2.94
N GLN A 263 -17.37 -5.96 3.08
CA GLN A 263 -16.97 -5.10 1.97
C GLN A 263 -15.56 -5.42 1.46
N ILE A 264 -15.25 -4.99 0.23
CA ILE A 264 -13.99 -5.28 -0.47
C ILE A 264 -13.05 -4.09 -0.38
N VAL A 265 -11.84 -4.34 0.13
CA VAL A 265 -10.72 -3.40 0.21
C VAL A 265 -9.71 -3.72 -0.90
N LEU A 266 -9.32 -2.73 -1.69
CA LEU A 266 -8.27 -2.83 -2.70
C LEU A 266 -7.02 -2.08 -2.25
N ASP A 267 -5.86 -2.75 -2.35
CA ASP A 267 -4.55 -2.12 -2.23
C ASP A 267 -3.73 -2.46 -3.50
N PRO A 268 -3.61 -1.50 -4.45
CA PRO A 268 -2.92 -1.74 -5.71
C PRO A 268 -1.39 -1.59 -5.63
N PHE A 269 -0.85 -1.25 -4.46
CA PHE A 269 0.59 -1.16 -4.16
C PHE A 269 0.90 -1.84 -2.83
N CYS A 270 0.47 -3.07 -2.67
CA CYS A 270 0.30 -3.66 -1.34
C CYS A 270 1.61 -4.07 -0.64
N GLY A 271 2.77 -3.99 -1.28
CA GLY A 271 4.10 -4.16 -0.67
C GLY A 271 4.19 -5.38 0.24
N SER A 272 4.31 -5.19 1.55
CA SER A 272 4.35 -6.28 2.54
C SER A 272 2.97 -6.80 3.00
N GLY A 273 1.86 -6.29 2.43
CA GLY A 273 0.51 -6.79 2.70
C GLY A 273 -0.10 -6.37 4.03
N THR A 274 0.28 -5.23 4.60
CA THR A 274 -0.32 -4.75 5.86
C THR A 274 -1.82 -4.55 5.71
N THR A 275 -2.25 -3.91 4.61
CA THR A 275 -3.67 -3.69 4.30
C THR A 275 -4.46 -4.98 4.25
N LEU A 276 -3.91 -6.01 3.58
CA LEU A 276 -4.57 -7.32 3.43
C LEU A 276 -4.77 -8.02 4.78
N ALA A 277 -3.75 -8.00 5.64
CA ALA A 277 -3.81 -8.60 6.96
C ALA A 277 -4.84 -7.89 7.86
N VAL A 278 -4.88 -6.56 7.82
CA VAL A 278 -5.85 -5.77 8.58
C VAL A 278 -7.27 -6.00 8.05
N ALA A 279 -7.47 -5.99 6.72
CA ALA A 279 -8.75 -6.29 6.11
C ALA A 279 -9.27 -7.67 6.50
N GLN A 280 -8.40 -8.70 6.43
CA GLN A 280 -8.73 -10.06 6.86
C GLN A 280 -9.17 -10.11 8.33
N ARG A 281 -8.42 -9.47 9.23
CA ARG A 281 -8.72 -9.45 10.67
C ARG A 281 -10.05 -8.76 10.98
N LEU A 282 -10.38 -7.74 10.20
CA LEU A 282 -11.62 -6.97 10.36
C LEU A 282 -12.81 -7.56 9.58
N GLY A 283 -12.72 -8.76 9.01
CA GLY A 283 -13.83 -9.40 8.29
C GLY A 283 -14.14 -8.80 6.92
N ARG A 284 -13.20 -8.07 6.31
CA ARG A 284 -13.34 -7.54 4.95
C ARG A 284 -12.79 -8.53 3.93
N GLY A 285 -13.37 -8.53 2.72
CA GLY A 285 -12.71 -9.06 1.54
C GLY A 285 -11.56 -8.15 1.14
N TRP A 286 -10.59 -8.69 0.39
CA TRP A 286 -9.45 -7.90 -0.02
C TRP A 286 -8.90 -8.33 -1.38
N ILE A 287 -8.39 -7.35 -2.11
CA ILE A 287 -7.66 -7.52 -3.35
C ILE A 287 -6.32 -6.78 -3.18
N GLY A 288 -5.22 -7.51 -3.33
CA GLY A 288 -3.87 -6.95 -3.30
C GLY A 288 -3.22 -7.10 -4.66
N ILE A 289 -2.50 -6.06 -5.11
CA ILE A 289 -1.68 -6.12 -6.32
C ILE A 289 -0.26 -5.70 -5.98
N GLU A 290 0.72 -6.50 -6.40
CA GLU A 290 2.13 -6.25 -6.15
C GLU A 290 2.96 -6.66 -7.36
N ASN A 291 3.85 -5.78 -7.79
CA ASN A 291 4.64 -6.00 -9.00
C ASN A 291 5.88 -6.88 -8.77
N HIS A 292 6.34 -7.02 -7.52
CA HIS A 292 7.55 -7.74 -7.19
C HIS A 292 7.30 -9.00 -6.39
N TYR A 293 7.86 -10.14 -6.83
CA TYR A 293 7.71 -11.41 -6.12
C TYR A 293 8.26 -11.38 -4.69
N LEU A 294 9.22 -10.52 -4.38
CA LEU A 294 9.68 -10.32 -3.01
C LEU A 294 8.53 -9.78 -2.12
N GLY A 295 7.77 -8.78 -2.61
CA GLY A 295 6.58 -8.28 -1.91
C GLY A 295 5.55 -9.40 -1.69
N ILE A 296 5.28 -10.18 -2.75
CA ILE A 296 4.41 -11.37 -2.69
C ILE A 296 4.89 -12.37 -1.62
N ALA A 297 6.19 -12.62 -1.53
CA ALA A 297 6.74 -13.52 -0.51
C ALA A 297 6.47 -13.00 0.91
N TYR A 298 6.64 -11.70 1.16
CA TYR A 298 6.31 -11.07 2.45
C TYR A 298 4.82 -11.15 2.78
N GLN A 299 3.96 -10.90 1.80
CA GLN A 299 2.50 -10.99 1.98
C GLN A 299 2.07 -12.40 2.34
N ARG A 300 2.55 -13.39 1.60
CA ARG A 300 2.25 -14.81 1.86
C ARG A 300 2.77 -15.26 3.22
N TYR A 301 3.98 -14.82 3.58
CA TYR A 301 4.53 -15.07 4.91
C TYR A 301 3.66 -14.45 6.01
N ARG A 302 3.30 -13.17 5.88
CA ARG A 302 2.43 -12.46 6.83
C ARG A 302 1.08 -13.17 7.01
N LEU A 303 0.41 -13.46 5.88
CA LEU A 303 -0.90 -14.09 5.90
C LEU A 303 -0.84 -15.51 6.48
N ALA A 304 0.19 -16.29 6.17
CA ALA A 304 0.36 -17.64 6.70
C ALA A 304 0.65 -17.63 8.22
N CYS A 305 1.42 -16.66 8.72
CA CYS A 305 1.69 -16.53 10.15
C CYS A 305 0.45 -16.06 10.94
N ALA A 306 -0.30 -15.10 10.40
CA ALA A 306 -1.43 -14.50 11.10
C ALA A 306 -2.73 -15.30 10.94
N PHE A 307 -2.88 -16.03 9.83
CA PHE A 307 -4.09 -16.76 9.45
C PHE A 307 -3.74 -18.09 8.78
N PRO A 308 -3.32 -19.12 9.53
CA PRO A 308 -2.80 -20.39 8.97
C PRO A 308 -3.76 -21.10 8.01
N ASP A 309 -5.07 -21.03 8.29
CA ASP A 309 -6.12 -21.72 7.53
C ASP A 309 -6.74 -20.85 6.42
N LEU A 310 -6.18 -19.65 6.19
CA LEU A 310 -6.73 -18.71 5.21
C LEU A 310 -6.60 -19.24 3.79
N LYS A 311 -7.73 -19.37 3.12
CA LYS A 311 -7.81 -19.65 1.68
C LYS A 311 -7.96 -18.35 0.91
N TYR A 312 -7.15 -18.18 -0.12
CA TYR A 312 -7.20 -17.05 -1.06
C TYR A 312 -6.67 -17.46 -2.42
N THR A 313 -7.05 -16.72 -3.45
CA THR A 313 -6.59 -16.94 -4.82
C THR A 313 -5.30 -16.15 -5.05
N PHE A 314 -4.29 -16.78 -5.64
CA PHE A 314 -3.07 -16.13 -6.12
C PHE A 314 -3.02 -16.19 -7.64
N LEU A 315 -2.88 -15.03 -8.28
CA LEU A 315 -2.86 -14.86 -9.74
C LEU A 315 -1.64 -14.03 -10.16
N GLY A 316 -1.26 -14.20 -11.43
CA GLY A 316 -0.06 -13.53 -11.95
C GLY A 316 1.21 -14.30 -11.57
N GLY A 317 1.99 -14.61 -12.57
CA GLY A 317 3.17 -15.44 -12.47
C GLY A 317 3.22 -16.41 -13.61
N PRO A 318 4.37 -17.03 -13.87
CA PRO A 318 4.50 -18.03 -14.90
C PRO A 318 3.44 -19.13 -14.78
N LYS A 319 2.71 -19.34 -15.85
CA LYS A 319 1.66 -20.40 -15.96
C LYS A 319 2.21 -21.64 -16.65
N THR A 320 3.29 -21.50 -17.42
CA THR A 320 3.92 -22.60 -18.15
C THR A 320 5.41 -22.71 -17.78
N PRO A 321 6.04 -23.88 -18.00
CA PRO A 321 7.47 -24.05 -17.82
C PRO A 321 8.31 -23.09 -18.67
N GLU A 322 7.83 -22.74 -19.87
CA GLU A 322 8.48 -21.80 -20.79
C GLU A 322 8.48 -20.38 -20.24
N GLU A 323 7.36 -19.93 -19.65
CA GLU A 323 7.26 -18.64 -18.97
C GLU A 323 8.17 -18.60 -17.74
N ALA A 324 8.21 -19.68 -16.97
CA ALA A 324 9.12 -19.80 -15.82
C ALA A 324 10.59 -19.73 -16.25
N ARG A 325 10.98 -20.41 -17.32
CA ARG A 325 12.34 -20.33 -17.90
C ARG A 325 12.66 -18.92 -18.39
N ARG A 326 11.72 -18.25 -19.06
CA ARG A 326 11.91 -16.85 -19.49
C ARG A 326 12.16 -15.94 -18.29
N LEU A 327 11.37 -16.05 -17.22
CA LEU A 327 11.58 -15.29 -15.99
C LEU A 327 12.95 -15.61 -15.36
N ALA A 328 13.35 -16.89 -15.31
CA ALA A 328 14.64 -17.31 -14.78
C ALA A 328 15.82 -16.70 -15.55
N LEU A 329 15.69 -16.55 -16.85
CA LEU A 329 16.73 -15.98 -17.72
C LEU A 329 16.74 -14.44 -17.69
N SER A 330 15.57 -13.81 -17.67
CA SER A 330 15.47 -12.34 -17.73
C SER A 330 15.68 -11.69 -16.36
N ASP A 331 15.19 -12.31 -15.28
CA ASP A 331 15.34 -11.84 -13.90
C ASP A 331 15.45 -13.01 -12.91
N PRO A 332 16.66 -13.55 -12.71
CA PRO A 332 16.89 -14.66 -11.79
C PRO A 332 16.50 -14.37 -10.34
N ALA A 333 16.58 -13.08 -9.93
CA ALA A 333 16.20 -12.68 -8.58
C ALA A 333 14.68 -12.79 -8.38
N GLN A 334 13.89 -12.28 -9.30
CA GLN A 334 12.43 -12.39 -9.27
C GLN A 334 11.98 -13.85 -9.42
N PHE A 335 12.63 -14.63 -10.30
CA PHE A 335 12.34 -16.06 -10.41
C PHE A 335 12.53 -16.80 -9.09
N ARG A 336 13.62 -16.55 -8.37
CA ARG A 336 13.87 -17.14 -7.05
C ARG A 336 12.76 -16.81 -6.06
N TRP A 337 12.35 -15.53 -5.98
CA TRP A 337 11.27 -15.12 -5.08
C TRP A 337 9.92 -15.70 -5.50
N TRP A 338 9.67 -15.81 -6.80
CA TRP A 338 8.47 -16.48 -7.31
C TRP A 338 8.41 -17.95 -6.87
N VAL A 339 9.49 -18.71 -7.02
CA VAL A 339 9.54 -20.12 -6.60
C VAL A 339 9.31 -20.25 -5.09
N LEU A 340 9.97 -19.42 -4.28
CA LEU A 340 9.80 -19.43 -2.82
C LEU A 340 8.37 -19.07 -2.42
N ALA A 341 7.77 -18.09 -3.08
CA ALA A 341 6.37 -17.73 -2.85
C ALA A 341 5.42 -18.87 -3.26
N LEU A 342 5.67 -19.53 -4.39
CA LEU A 342 4.86 -20.64 -4.88
C LEU A 342 4.90 -21.83 -3.89
N LEU A 343 6.07 -22.19 -3.40
CA LEU A 343 6.26 -23.29 -2.46
C LEU A 343 5.87 -22.94 -1.02
N ARG A 344 5.48 -21.69 -0.73
CA ARG A 344 5.32 -21.17 0.64
C ARG A 344 6.57 -21.40 1.49
N ALA A 345 7.73 -21.43 0.85
CA ALA A 345 9.00 -21.72 1.45
C ALA A 345 9.72 -20.44 1.87
N ARG A 346 10.60 -20.55 2.85
CA ARG A 346 11.57 -19.50 3.18
C ARG A 346 12.93 -19.88 2.59
N PRO A 347 13.74 -18.92 2.13
CA PRO A 347 15.09 -19.22 1.66
C PRO A 347 15.96 -19.77 2.80
N VAL A 348 16.88 -20.67 2.48
CA VAL A 348 17.94 -21.12 3.39
C VAL A 348 19.02 -20.03 3.49
N GLY A 349 19.74 -19.95 4.61
CA GLY A 349 20.65 -18.85 4.93
C GLY A 349 21.72 -18.58 3.87
N ALA A 350 22.14 -17.32 3.79
CA ALA A 350 23.11 -16.83 2.80
C ALA A 350 24.50 -17.48 2.88
N GLU A 351 24.81 -18.23 3.93
CA GLU A 351 26.10 -18.90 4.11
C GLU A 351 26.25 -20.11 3.18
N ASP A 352 25.15 -20.71 2.73
CA ASP A 352 25.15 -21.85 1.81
C ASP A 352 25.37 -21.46 0.33
N TYR A 353 25.45 -20.17 0.03
CA TYR A 353 25.58 -19.65 -1.32
C TYR A 353 27.00 -19.69 -1.92
N ARG A 354 27.97 -20.27 -1.23
CA ARG A 354 29.37 -20.36 -1.71
C ARG A 354 29.64 -21.47 -2.71
N SER A 355 28.71 -22.37 -2.96
CA SER A 355 28.84 -23.40 -4.00
C SER A 355 28.02 -23.03 -5.22
N GLY A 356 28.71 -22.72 -6.33
CA GLY A 356 28.16 -22.26 -7.60
C GLY A 356 27.29 -23.26 -8.36
N THR A 357 26.23 -23.75 -7.76
CA THR A 357 25.18 -24.53 -8.42
C THR A 357 23.88 -23.75 -8.34
N ASP A 358 23.24 -23.53 -9.49
CA ASP A 358 21.96 -22.83 -9.68
C ASP A 358 20.75 -23.55 -9.05
N THR A 359 20.86 -24.02 -7.84
CA THR A 359 19.77 -24.73 -7.13
C THR A 359 19.00 -23.75 -6.25
N VAL A 360 17.68 -23.74 -6.38
CA VAL A 360 16.78 -23.00 -5.49
C VAL A 360 16.73 -23.74 -4.16
N HIS A 361 17.36 -23.17 -3.13
CA HIS A 361 17.30 -23.71 -1.78
C HIS A 361 16.17 -23.05 -1.00
N GLY A 362 15.19 -23.80 -0.53
CA GLY A 362 14.13 -23.37 0.33
C GLY A 362 13.74 -24.45 1.34
N VAL A 363 13.37 -24.04 2.55
CA VAL A 363 12.82 -24.92 3.58
C VAL A 363 11.31 -24.76 3.59
N LEU A 364 10.59 -25.84 3.35
CA LEU A 364 9.14 -25.87 3.57
C LEU A 364 8.88 -25.71 5.08
N PRO A 365 7.86 -24.95 5.48
CA PRO A 365 7.46 -24.92 6.88
C PRO A 365 7.17 -26.36 7.34
N ALA A 366 7.69 -26.75 8.51
CA ALA A 366 7.37 -28.03 9.10
C ALA A 366 5.85 -28.16 9.19
N ARG A 367 5.29 -29.23 8.61
CA ARG A 367 3.91 -29.60 8.88
C ARG A 367 3.85 -29.84 10.38
N SER A 368 3.07 -29.05 11.11
CA SER A 368 2.68 -29.43 12.47
C SER A 368 2.05 -30.81 12.35
N ALA A 369 2.74 -31.81 12.91
CA ALA A 369 2.14 -33.12 13.11
C ALA A 369 0.98 -32.93 14.10
N ASN A 370 -0.21 -33.06 13.62
CA ASN A 370 -1.43 -33.47 14.32
C ASN A 370 -2.33 -34.16 13.30
#